data_319371bbdd71874a133d946fa295251f
#
_entry.id   319371bbdd71874a133d946fa295251f
#
_cell.length_a   1.000
_cell.length_b   1.000
_cell.length_c   1.000
_cell.angle_alpha   90.00
_cell.angle_beta   90.00
_cell.angle_gamma   90.00
#
_symmetry.space_group_name_H-M   'P 1'
#
loop_
_entity.id
_entity.type
_entity.pdbx_description
1 polymer ?
#
loop_
_entity_poly.entity_id
_entity_poly.type
_entity_poly.pdbx_seq_one_letter_code
_entity_poly.pdbx_strand_id
1 'polypeptide(L)'
;MVALHESLSLISMDPLAFLTDQFNSAKCAIFCGAGISYNSGVPLMPDIKKKVLSGLPMNLKDTDELLNCKMPFELFMECLVENTANTSIMDLFALGKPNNNHTWIAELAKKGLLRIVITTNFDELIETALNTAGVRYQLIYRENEFDSVDWESSGLKVVKIHGSIHDRLNIAVTIKKVSGRELVH
;
A
#
# COMPACT_ATOMS: atom_id res chain seq x y z
N MET A 1 -7.46 2.84 39.47
CA MET A 1 -6.04 2.72 39.89
C MET A 1 -5.25 1.68 39.08
N VAL A 2 -5.86 0.58 38.62
CA VAL A 2 -5.16 -0.47 37.83
C VAL A 2 -4.72 0.04 36.45
N ALA A 3 -5.57 0.78 35.71
CA ALA A 3 -5.26 1.28 34.39
C ALA A 3 -4.12 2.31 34.31
N LEU A 4 -3.87 3.06 35.40
CA LEU A 4 -2.76 4.01 35.48
C LEU A 4 -1.41 3.30 35.75
N HIS A 5 -1.44 2.13 36.37
CA HIS A 5 -0.23 1.36 36.65
C HIS A 5 0.28 0.62 35.40
N GLU A 6 -0.63 0.15 34.54
CA GLU A 6 -0.26 -0.44 33.23
C GLU A 6 0.32 0.62 32.29
N SER A 7 -0.22 1.85 32.29
CA SER A 7 0.31 2.95 31.47
C SER A 7 1.72 3.39 31.88
N LEU A 8 2.05 3.32 33.17
CA LEU A 8 3.37 3.67 33.69
C LEU A 8 4.43 2.58 33.44
N SER A 9 4.01 1.32 33.34
CA SER A 9 4.93 0.22 33.00
C SER A 9 5.42 0.27 31.56
N LEU A 10 4.62 0.83 30.64
CA LEU A 10 5.00 1.04 29.23
C LEU A 10 6.08 2.12 29.05
N ILE A 11 6.17 3.09 29.99
CA ILE A 11 7.13 4.21 29.91
C ILE A 11 8.56 3.78 30.26
N SER A 12 8.72 2.65 30.97
CA SER A 12 10.05 2.14 31.39
C SER A 12 10.58 0.99 30.53
N MET A 13 9.83 0.55 29.54
CA MET A 13 10.22 -0.56 28.68
C MET A 13 11.16 -0.09 27.56
N ASP A 14 12.26 -0.80 27.33
CA ASP A 14 13.11 -0.60 26.17
C ASP A 14 12.25 -0.78 24.90
N PRO A 15 12.15 0.25 24.02
CA PRO A 15 11.35 0.17 22.81
C PRO A 15 11.70 -1.02 21.92
N LEU A 16 12.98 -1.40 21.88
CA LEU A 16 13.45 -2.53 21.09
C LEU A 16 13.00 -3.86 21.67
N ALA A 17 13.06 -4.01 23.00
CA ALA A 17 12.57 -5.19 23.70
C ALA A 17 11.06 -5.36 23.52
N PHE A 18 10.31 -4.26 23.60
CA PHE A 18 8.86 -4.25 23.34
C PHE A 18 8.54 -4.71 21.92
N LEU A 19 9.19 -4.11 20.90
CA LEU A 19 8.98 -4.50 19.50
C LEU A 19 9.33 -5.97 19.28
N THR A 20 10.43 -6.44 19.85
CA THR A 20 10.87 -7.84 19.74
C THR A 20 9.82 -8.79 20.33
N ASP A 21 9.24 -8.46 21.49
CA ASP A 21 8.18 -9.25 22.11
C ASP A 21 6.91 -9.27 21.23
N GLN A 22 6.51 -8.12 20.69
CA GLN A 22 5.35 -8.04 19.78
C GLN A 22 5.56 -8.89 18.52
N PHE A 23 6.76 -8.85 17.91
CA PHE A 23 7.10 -9.71 16.79
C PHE A 23 7.08 -11.20 17.18
N ASN A 24 7.68 -11.58 18.29
CA ASN A 24 7.72 -12.96 18.77
C ASN A 24 6.33 -13.52 19.11
N SER A 25 5.40 -12.67 19.54
CA SER A 25 4.01 -13.06 19.80
C SER A 25 3.15 -13.16 18.55
N ALA A 26 3.70 -12.90 17.36
CA ALA A 26 2.99 -12.85 16.07
C ALA A 26 1.77 -11.91 16.06
N LYS A 27 1.80 -10.85 16.86
CA LYS A 27 0.73 -9.84 16.96
C LYS A 27 0.98 -8.61 16.09
N CYS A 28 2.05 -8.63 15.28
CA CYS A 28 2.41 -7.49 14.46
C CYS A 28 1.62 -7.44 13.16
N ALA A 29 1.18 -6.24 12.82
CA ALA A 29 0.73 -5.87 11.50
C ALA A 29 1.72 -4.86 10.89
N ILE A 30 1.92 -4.91 9.58
CA ILE A 30 2.71 -3.92 8.84
C ILE A 30 1.76 -3.10 7.96
N PHE A 31 1.91 -1.79 8.02
CA PHE A 31 1.26 -0.86 7.09
C PHE A 31 2.29 -0.30 6.12
N CYS A 32 2.05 -0.46 4.81
CA CYS A 32 2.95 -0.07 3.75
C CYS A 32 2.30 0.91 2.78
N GLY A 33 3.05 1.92 2.36
CA GLY A 33 2.68 2.82 1.27
C GLY A 33 3.68 2.75 0.12
N ALA A 34 3.54 3.64 -0.88
CA ALA A 34 4.35 3.66 -2.10
C ALA A 34 5.87 3.68 -1.86
N GLY A 35 6.31 4.20 -0.72
CA GLY A 35 7.73 4.23 -0.35
C GLY A 35 8.38 2.85 -0.22
N ILE A 36 7.62 1.79 0.06
CA ILE A 36 8.17 0.43 0.11
C ILE A 36 8.69 -0.02 -1.25
N SER A 37 8.05 0.45 -2.34
CA SER A 37 8.41 0.13 -3.72
C SER A 37 9.48 1.09 -4.30
N TYR A 38 10.09 1.96 -3.48
CA TYR A 38 11.20 2.79 -3.92
C TYR A 38 12.34 1.94 -4.46
N ASN A 39 12.89 2.30 -5.62
CA ASN A 39 13.90 1.53 -6.37
C ASN A 39 13.44 0.12 -6.85
N SER A 40 12.15 -0.15 -6.88
CA SER A 40 11.61 -1.41 -7.42
C SER A 40 11.26 -1.34 -8.91
N GLY A 41 11.39 -0.17 -9.54
CA GLY A 41 10.96 0.07 -10.92
C GLY A 41 9.50 0.49 -11.07
N VAL A 42 8.72 0.50 -9.99
CA VAL A 42 7.41 1.13 -9.96
C VAL A 42 7.63 2.64 -9.79
N PRO A 43 7.09 3.48 -10.69
CA PRO A 43 7.28 4.92 -10.59
C PRO A 43 6.53 5.49 -9.39
N LEU A 44 7.14 6.45 -8.72
CA LEU A 44 6.50 7.24 -7.68
C LEU A 44 5.73 8.42 -8.30
N MET A 45 4.89 9.08 -7.52
CA MET A 45 4.05 10.21 -7.96
C MET A 45 4.82 11.28 -8.75
N PRO A 46 6.03 11.73 -8.35
CA PRO A 46 6.77 12.72 -9.13
C PRO A 46 7.14 12.24 -10.53
N ASP A 47 7.50 10.96 -10.68
CA ASP A 47 7.88 10.35 -11.95
C ASP A 47 6.67 10.23 -12.88
N ILE A 48 5.52 9.85 -12.32
CA ILE A 48 4.25 9.76 -13.05
C ILE A 48 3.85 11.15 -13.57
N LYS A 49 3.85 12.16 -12.69
CA LYS A 49 3.58 13.56 -13.08
C LYS A 49 4.48 13.98 -14.23
N LYS A 50 5.80 13.82 -14.07
CA LYS A 50 6.77 14.22 -15.09
C LYS A 50 6.51 13.53 -16.42
N LYS A 51 6.27 12.23 -16.42
CA LYS A 51 6.02 11.45 -17.64
C LYS A 51 4.73 11.88 -18.35
N VAL A 52 3.67 12.10 -17.59
CA VAL A 52 2.38 12.53 -18.12
C VAL A 52 2.49 13.95 -18.72
N LEU A 53 3.00 14.90 -17.93
CA LEU A 53 3.07 16.30 -18.34
C LEU A 53 4.02 16.50 -19.53
N SER A 54 5.10 15.70 -19.64
CA SER A 54 5.99 15.74 -20.80
C SER A 54 5.34 15.26 -22.11
N GLY A 55 4.25 14.53 -22.04
CA GLY A 55 3.47 14.07 -23.21
C GLY A 55 2.35 15.02 -23.61
N LEU A 56 2.11 16.09 -22.84
CA LEU A 56 1.06 17.06 -23.15
C LEU A 56 1.61 18.24 -23.96
N PRO A 57 0.84 18.81 -24.89
CA PRO A 57 1.22 19.98 -25.68
C PRO A 57 1.12 21.27 -24.83
N MET A 58 1.95 21.38 -23.79
CA MET A 58 1.99 22.50 -22.85
C MET A 58 3.26 23.29 -23.01
N ASN A 59 3.24 24.59 -22.63
CA ASN A 59 4.46 25.38 -22.55
C ASN A 59 5.27 25.01 -21.29
N LEU A 60 6.57 25.30 -21.29
CA LEU A 60 7.51 24.94 -20.22
C LEU A 60 7.11 25.53 -18.85
N LYS A 61 6.59 26.77 -18.85
CA LYS A 61 6.20 27.45 -17.61
C LYS A 61 5.04 26.73 -16.92
N ASP A 62 3.98 26.43 -17.66
CA ASP A 62 2.81 25.74 -17.13
C ASP A 62 3.17 24.30 -16.68
N THR A 63 4.06 23.64 -17.41
CA THR A 63 4.58 22.32 -17.03
C THR A 63 5.33 22.38 -15.70
N ASP A 64 6.22 23.36 -15.48
CA ASP A 64 6.96 23.53 -14.25
C ASP A 64 6.05 23.90 -13.08
N GLU A 65 5.06 24.75 -13.29
CA GLU A 65 4.06 25.08 -12.26
C GLU A 65 3.27 23.84 -11.81
N LEU A 66 2.84 23.00 -12.75
CA LEU A 66 2.11 21.75 -12.44
C LEU A 66 3.01 20.70 -11.78
N LEU A 67 4.28 20.59 -12.20
CA LEU A 67 5.24 19.68 -11.56
C LEU A 67 5.46 20.02 -10.09
N ASN A 68 5.57 21.33 -9.80
CA ASN A 68 5.82 21.83 -8.45
C ASN A 68 4.54 21.96 -7.60
N CYS A 69 3.36 21.84 -8.20
CA CYS A 69 2.09 21.89 -7.48
C CYS A 69 1.97 20.72 -6.50
N LYS A 70 1.65 21.03 -5.23
CA LYS A 70 1.35 20.03 -4.19
C LYS A 70 -0.06 19.44 -4.36
N MET A 71 -0.29 18.80 -5.51
CA MET A 71 -1.55 18.15 -5.79
C MET A 71 -1.55 16.74 -5.21
N PRO A 72 -2.58 16.34 -4.44
CA PRO A 72 -2.75 14.95 -4.01
C PRO A 72 -2.77 13.99 -5.21
N PHE A 73 -2.28 12.76 -5.00
CA PHE A 73 -2.23 11.74 -6.04
C PHE A 73 -3.61 11.45 -6.63
N GLU A 74 -4.61 11.32 -5.77
CA GLU A 74 -6.00 11.01 -6.14
C GLU A 74 -6.61 12.09 -7.04
N LEU A 75 -6.32 13.37 -6.74
CA LEU A 75 -6.79 14.48 -7.56
C LEU A 75 -6.12 14.50 -8.93
N PHE A 76 -4.81 14.25 -8.97
CA PHE A 76 -4.07 14.15 -10.23
C PHE A 76 -4.60 13.01 -11.10
N MET A 77 -4.85 11.85 -10.51
CA MET A 77 -5.40 10.68 -11.22
C MET A 77 -6.83 10.94 -11.68
N GLU A 78 -7.66 11.63 -10.90
CA GLU A 78 -9.02 12.01 -11.30
C GLU A 78 -9.01 12.90 -12.52
N CYS A 79 -8.16 13.94 -12.53
CA CYS A 79 -7.99 14.80 -13.70
C CYS A 79 -7.54 14.03 -14.94
N LEU A 80 -6.64 13.04 -14.79
CA LEU A 80 -6.17 12.24 -15.90
C LEU A 80 -7.28 11.30 -16.44
N VAL A 81 -7.92 10.54 -15.58
CA VAL A 81 -8.91 9.53 -15.96
C VAL A 81 -10.14 10.19 -16.59
N GLU A 82 -10.62 11.31 -16.02
CA GLU A 82 -11.80 12.02 -16.55
C GLU A 82 -11.54 12.69 -17.91
N ASN A 83 -10.33 13.20 -18.14
CA ASN A 83 -10.03 13.95 -19.35
C ASN A 83 -9.45 13.10 -20.49
N THR A 84 -8.87 11.93 -20.18
CA THR A 84 -8.19 11.15 -21.23
C THR A 84 -8.88 9.82 -21.55
N ALA A 85 -9.80 9.35 -20.70
CA ALA A 85 -10.36 7.98 -20.72
C ALA A 85 -9.27 6.90 -20.84
N ASN A 86 -8.02 7.25 -20.59
CA ASN A 86 -6.85 6.41 -20.80
C ASN A 86 -6.42 5.76 -19.50
N THR A 87 -6.78 4.50 -19.35
CA THR A 87 -6.39 3.68 -18.18
C THR A 87 -4.99 3.06 -18.32
N SER A 88 -4.29 3.29 -19.45
CA SER A 88 -2.95 2.70 -19.70
C SER A 88 -1.89 3.20 -18.71
N ILE A 89 -2.11 4.36 -18.07
CA ILE A 89 -1.26 4.83 -16.99
C ILE A 89 -1.19 3.81 -15.82
N MET A 90 -2.23 3.01 -15.65
CA MET A 90 -2.27 1.96 -14.63
C MET A 90 -1.24 0.85 -14.93
N ASP A 91 -0.80 0.69 -16.19
CA ASP A 91 0.25 -0.28 -16.54
C ASP A 91 1.59 0.03 -15.89
N LEU A 92 1.81 1.29 -15.53
CA LEU A 92 3.02 1.70 -14.80
C LEU A 92 3.13 1.04 -13.41
N PHE A 93 2.00 0.71 -12.78
CA PHE A 93 1.96 0.04 -11.48
C PHE A 93 2.13 -1.48 -11.57
N ALA A 94 2.04 -2.05 -12.78
CA ALA A 94 2.35 -3.46 -13.02
C ALA A 94 3.84 -3.70 -13.29
N LEU A 95 4.65 -2.63 -13.31
CA LEU A 95 6.09 -2.71 -13.53
C LEU A 95 6.84 -3.00 -12.23
N GLY A 96 8.08 -3.43 -12.39
CA GLY A 96 9.00 -3.53 -11.27
C GLY A 96 9.26 -4.95 -10.80
N LYS A 97 10.14 -5.03 -9.80
CA LYS A 97 10.52 -6.28 -9.11
C LYS A 97 10.61 -6.03 -7.62
N PRO A 98 10.32 -7.04 -6.78
CA PRO A 98 10.49 -6.90 -5.34
C PRO A 98 11.92 -6.44 -5.00
N ASN A 99 12.01 -5.46 -4.10
CA ASN A 99 13.27 -5.03 -3.50
C ASN A 99 13.45 -5.65 -2.11
N ASN A 100 14.50 -5.27 -1.41
CA ASN A 100 14.82 -5.80 -0.08
C ASN A 100 13.67 -5.61 0.94
N ASN A 101 12.91 -4.51 0.86
CA ASN A 101 11.79 -4.29 1.77
C ASN A 101 10.70 -5.36 1.62
N HIS A 102 10.35 -5.69 0.37
CA HIS A 102 9.38 -6.74 0.09
C HIS A 102 9.90 -8.11 0.53
N THR A 103 11.19 -8.39 0.28
CA THR A 103 11.84 -9.63 0.73
C THR A 103 11.83 -9.74 2.26
N TRP A 104 12.09 -8.65 2.99
CA TRP A 104 12.00 -8.62 4.46
C TRP A 104 10.59 -8.95 4.97
N ILE A 105 9.55 -8.38 4.36
CA ILE A 105 8.17 -8.72 4.71
C ILE A 105 7.92 -10.22 4.51
N ALA A 106 8.35 -10.77 3.38
CA ALA A 106 8.17 -12.17 3.08
C ALA A 106 8.92 -13.08 4.07
N GLU A 107 10.14 -12.71 4.47
CA GLU A 107 10.91 -13.46 5.48
C GLU A 107 10.27 -13.40 6.88
N LEU A 108 9.77 -12.25 7.31
CA LEU A 108 9.03 -12.13 8.57
C LEU A 108 7.76 -12.98 8.55
N ALA A 109 7.01 -12.94 7.45
CA ALA A 109 5.82 -13.74 7.25
C ALA A 109 6.13 -15.26 7.25
N LYS A 110 7.21 -15.67 6.59
CA LYS A 110 7.68 -17.07 6.56
C LYS A 110 8.04 -17.59 7.94
N LYS A 111 8.56 -16.73 8.82
CA LYS A 111 8.83 -17.04 10.23
C LYS A 111 7.59 -17.03 11.12
N GLY A 112 6.40 -16.74 10.57
CA GLY A 112 5.15 -16.66 11.32
C GLY A 112 5.06 -15.43 12.24
N LEU A 113 5.89 -14.40 12.00
CA LEU A 113 5.94 -13.18 12.83
C LEU A 113 4.93 -12.12 12.41
N LEU A 114 4.31 -12.27 11.23
CA LEU A 114 3.31 -11.35 10.70
C LEU A 114 1.98 -12.07 10.49
N ARG A 115 0.90 -11.40 10.88
CA ARG A 115 -0.47 -11.85 10.62
C ARG A 115 -1.15 -11.04 9.54
N ILE A 116 -0.85 -9.74 9.46
CA ILE A 116 -1.52 -8.82 8.55
C ILE A 116 -0.47 -7.90 7.91
N VAL A 117 -0.55 -7.75 6.60
CA VAL A 117 0.13 -6.71 5.84
C VAL A 117 -0.95 -5.85 5.20
N ILE A 118 -0.99 -4.57 5.54
CA ILE A 118 -1.92 -3.60 4.96
C ILE A 118 -1.13 -2.70 4.02
N THR A 119 -1.66 -2.46 2.83
CA THR A 119 -0.99 -1.58 1.88
C THR A 119 -1.96 -0.70 1.10
N THR A 120 -1.51 0.51 0.78
CA THR A 120 -2.17 1.42 -0.17
C THR A 120 -1.70 1.18 -1.61
N ASN A 121 -0.69 0.33 -1.82
CA ASN A 121 -0.10 0.10 -3.13
C ASN A 121 -0.99 -0.79 -4.00
N PHE A 122 -1.03 -0.47 -5.28
CA PHE A 122 -1.74 -1.26 -6.30
C PHE A 122 -0.86 -2.37 -6.89
N ASP A 123 0.48 -2.17 -6.85
CA ASP A 123 1.46 -3.12 -7.38
C ASP A 123 1.39 -4.48 -6.66
N GLU A 124 2.02 -5.51 -7.26
CA GLU A 124 2.00 -6.88 -6.76
C GLU A 124 3.33 -7.32 -6.18
N LEU A 125 4.16 -6.36 -5.76
CA LEU A 125 5.53 -6.67 -5.34
C LEU A 125 5.59 -7.41 -4.00
N ILE A 126 4.65 -7.13 -3.09
CA ILE A 126 4.49 -7.86 -1.82
C ILE A 126 4.08 -9.30 -2.13
N GLU A 127 3.04 -9.49 -2.95
CA GLU A 127 2.54 -10.81 -3.35
C GLU A 127 3.62 -11.62 -4.06
N THR A 128 4.36 -10.99 -4.96
CA THR A 128 5.48 -11.62 -5.67
C THR A 128 6.57 -12.09 -4.72
N ALA A 129 6.94 -11.27 -3.73
CA ALA A 129 7.93 -11.65 -2.72
C ALA A 129 7.43 -12.81 -1.84
N LEU A 130 6.17 -12.78 -1.40
CA LEU A 130 5.55 -13.84 -0.62
C LEU A 130 5.50 -15.16 -1.39
N ASN A 131 5.09 -15.12 -2.66
CA ASN A 131 5.06 -16.29 -3.54
C ASN A 131 6.46 -16.88 -3.74
N THR A 132 7.47 -16.01 -3.95
CA THR A 132 8.87 -16.43 -4.10
C THR A 132 9.39 -17.10 -2.83
N ALA A 133 8.98 -16.62 -1.66
CA ALA A 133 9.36 -17.20 -0.37
C ALA A 133 8.56 -18.46 0.00
N GLY A 134 7.55 -18.84 -0.79
CA GLY A 134 6.67 -19.98 -0.55
C GLY A 134 5.68 -19.75 0.60
N VAL A 135 5.34 -18.49 0.89
CA VAL A 135 4.39 -18.10 1.96
C VAL A 135 2.97 -18.12 1.42
N ARG A 136 2.07 -18.81 2.11
CA ARG A 136 0.63 -18.77 1.81
C ARG A 136 0.01 -17.54 2.46
N TYR A 137 -0.90 -16.87 1.75
CA TYR A 137 -1.61 -15.71 2.24
C TYR A 137 -3.02 -15.64 1.64
N GLN A 138 -3.91 -14.92 2.31
CA GLN A 138 -5.20 -14.49 1.77
C GLN A 138 -5.05 -13.05 1.29
N LEU A 139 -5.35 -12.80 0.01
CA LEU A 139 -5.36 -11.46 -0.57
C LEU A 139 -6.78 -10.89 -0.47
N ILE A 140 -6.89 -9.66 0.07
CA ILE A 140 -8.16 -8.96 0.30
C ILE A 140 -8.02 -7.57 -0.31
N TYR A 141 -8.80 -7.25 -1.33
CA TYR A 141 -8.72 -5.95 -2.02
C TYR A 141 -10.07 -5.42 -2.52
N ARG A 142 -11.14 -6.22 -2.40
CA ARG A 142 -12.50 -5.80 -2.71
C ARG A 142 -13.27 -5.51 -1.45
N GLU A 143 -14.11 -4.48 -1.50
CA GLU A 143 -14.91 -4.03 -0.36
C GLU A 143 -15.79 -5.16 0.23
N ASN A 144 -16.47 -5.90 -0.64
CA ASN A 144 -17.34 -7.02 -0.24
C ASN A 144 -16.59 -8.23 0.34
N GLU A 145 -15.27 -8.27 0.26
CA GLU A 145 -14.48 -9.37 0.84
C GLU A 145 -14.26 -9.18 2.35
N PHE A 146 -14.24 -7.92 2.83
CA PHE A 146 -13.89 -7.60 4.22
C PHE A 146 -14.82 -8.26 5.25
N ASP A 147 -16.11 -8.28 4.98
CA ASP A 147 -17.13 -8.86 5.89
C ASP A 147 -17.02 -10.38 5.99
N SER A 148 -16.44 -11.04 4.98
CA SER A 148 -16.30 -12.49 4.90
C SER A 148 -14.98 -13.02 5.45
N VAL A 149 -14.05 -12.13 5.82
CA VAL A 149 -12.72 -12.53 6.30
C VAL A 149 -12.78 -13.00 7.74
N ASP A 150 -12.28 -14.20 8.00
CA ASP A 150 -11.96 -14.63 9.36
C ASP A 150 -10.66 -13.97 9.83
N TRP A 151 -10.81 -12.83 10.52
CA TRP A 151 -9.67 -12.04 11.03
C TRP A 151 -8.89 -12.73 12.14
N GLU A 152 -9.52 -13.70 12.84
CA GLU A 152 -8.88 -14.45 13.93
C GLU A 152 -8.08 -15.66 13.42
N SER A 153 -8.31 -16.08 12.20
CA SER A 153 -7.54 -17.20 11.61
C SER A 153 -6.05 -16.91 11.57
N SER A 154 -5.22 -17.94 11.77
CA SER A 154 -3.75 -17.84 11.91
C SER A 154 -3.00 -17.55 10.60
N GLY A 155 -3.68 -17.57 9.45
CA GLY A 155 -3.08 -17.31 8.14
C GLY A 155 -2.70 -15.85 7.92
N LEU A 156 -1.62 -15.63 7.16
CA LEU A 156 -1.24 -14.27 6.73
C LEU A 156 -2.34 -13.67 5.84
N LYS A 157 -2.70 -12.43 6.11
CA LYS A 157 -3.61 -11.63 5.29
C LYS A 157 -2.87 -10.46 4.67
N VAL A 158 -3.06 -10.27 3.37
CA VAL A 158 -2.57 -9.09 2.64
C VAL A 158 -3.78 -8.27 2.23
N VAL A 159 -3.88 -7.07 2.79
CA VAL A 159 -5.02 -6.17 2.60
C VAL A 159 -4.60 -4.99 1.75
N LYS A 160 -5.19 -4.83 0.58
CA LYS A 160 -4.95 -3.71 -0.34
C LYS A 160 -6.14 -2.75 -0.28
N ILE A 161 -6.03 -1.73 0.55
CA ILE A 161 -7.17 -0.83 0.84
C ILE A 161 -7.60 0.04 -0.35
N HIS A 162 -6.72 0.26 -1.32
CA HIS A 162 -7.04 1.00 -2.54
C HIS A 162 -7.28 0.09 -3.76
N GLY A 163 -7.33 -1.23 -3.56
CA GLY A 163 -7.49 -2.21 -4.63
C GLY A 163 -6.18 -2.73 -5.19
N SER A 164 -6.24 -3.54 -6.23
CA SER A 164 -5.11 -4.20 -6.87
C SER A 164 -5.08 -3.95 -8.38
N ILE A 165 -3.88 -3.89 -8.96
CA ILE A 165 -3.70 -3.76 -10.41
C ILE A 165 -4.33 -4.92 -11.20
N HIS A 166 -4.54 -6.07 -10.59
CA HIS A 166 -5.30 -7.17 -11.18
C HIS A 166 -6.75 -6.81 -11.50
N ASP A 167 -7.36 -5.94 -10.70
CA ASP A 167 -8.76 -5.57 -10.83
C ASP A 167 -8.88 -4.05 -10.97
N ARG A 168 -8.49 -3.57 -12.16
CA ARG A 168 -8.39 -2.14 -12.49
C ARG A 168 -9.72 -1.40 -12.32
N LEU A 169 -10.84 -2.08 -12.47
CA LEU A 169 -12.17 -1.47 -12.31
C LEU A 169 -12.45 -1.09 -10.85
N ASN A 170 -11.87 -1.83 -9.90
CA ASN A 170 -12.06 -1.63 -8.47
C ASN A 170 -10.91 -0.88 -7.78
N ILE A 171 -9.94 -0.37 -8.54
CA ILE A 171 -8.88 0.47 -7.96
C ILE A 171 -9.44 1.83 -7.56
N ALA A 172 -9.18 2.23 -6.31
CA ALA A 172 -9.55 3.53 -5.78
C ALA A 172 -8.40 4.53 -5.94
N VAL A 173 -8.22 5.03 -7.17
CA VAL A 173 -7.18 6.03 -7.51
C VAL A 173 -7.70 7.45 -7.65
N THR A 174 -9.01 7.68 -7.53
CA THR A 174 -9.62 9.00 -7.64
C THR A 174 -10.26 9.40 -6.31
N ILE A 175 -10.42 10.70 -6.08
CA ILE A 175 -11.09 11.21 -4.87
C ILE A 175 -12.49 10.63 -4.76
N LYS A 176 -13.24 10.57 -5.87
CA LYS A 176 -14.60 9.99 -5.90
C LYS A 176 -14.62 8.54 -5.43
N LYS A 177 -13.66 7.72 -5.89
CA LYS A 177 -13.58 6.32 -5.50
C LYS A 177 -13.10 6.12 -4.07
N VAL A 178 -12.15 6.95 -3.60
CA VAL A 178 -11.64 6.89 -2.22
C VAL A 178 -12.71 7.36 -1.24
N SER A 179 -13.40 8.48 -1.52
CA SER A 179 -14.43 9.03 -0.63
C SER A 179 -15.76 8.26 -0.68
N GLY A 180 -16.02 7.53 -1.76
CA GLY A 180 -17.20 6.69 -1.91
C GLY A 180 -17.08 5.30 -1.25
N ARG A 181 -15.90 4.92 -0.77
CA ARG A 181 -15.73 3.71 0.04
C ARG A 181 -16.26 3.99 1.44
N GLU A 182 -17.32 3.32 1.81
CA GLU A 182 -17.78 3.33 3.18
C GLU A 182 -16.69 2.73 4.07
N LEU A 183 -16.23 3.49 5.04
CA LEU A 183 -15.41 2.94 6.12
C LEU A 183 -16.34 2.02 6.90
N VAL A 184 -16.13 0.73 6.79
CA VAL A 184 -16.79 -0.27 7.61
C VAL A 184 -16.39 0.03 9.06
N HIS A 185 -17.36 0.49 9.84
CA HIS A 185 -17.19 0.80 11.26
C HIS A 185 -17.19 -0.45 12.11
#